data_608b5f8c67366a0504e61ead43cdafba
#
_entry.id   608b5f8c67366a0504e61ead43cdafba
#
_cell.length_a   1.000
_cell.length_b   1.000
_cell.length_c   1.000
_cell.angle_alpha   90.00
_cell.angle_beta   90.00
_cell.angle_gamma   90.00
#
_symmetry.space_group_name_H-M   'P 1'
#
loop_
_entity.id
_entity.type
_entity.pdbx_description
1 polymer ?
#
loop_
_entity_poly.entity_id
_entity_poly.type
_entity_poly.pdbx_seq_one_letter_code
_entity_poly.pdbx_strand_id
1 'polypeptide(L)'
;MRPPARRCAPSQPPEGEAAGLGTARRQAPPIWLFDLDNTLHDASRAVFWRLNGAMTDYIETELQVSREEADALRLHYWRRYGATLLGLERHHGIRAAHFLAQTHTLPGLERDLHMPPSHRAALKRLRGRKVLLTNAPAEYAKRVLTALDLSDCFEAVVSIEGM
;
A
#
# COMPACT_ATOMS: atom_id res chain seq x y z
N MET A 1 -83.67 16.06 40.26
CA MET A 1 -82.29 16.55 40.65
C MET A 1 -81.38 15.36 40.65
N ARG A 2 -80.48 15.23 39.64
CA ARG A 2 -79.49 14.17 39.52
C ARG A 2 -78.13 14.70 39.95
N PRO A 3 -77.37 14.02 40.77
CA PRO A 3 -76.02 14.49 41.15
C PRO A 3 -75.01 14.26 40.01
N PRO A 4 -73.98 15.10 39.98
CA PRO A 4 -73.00 15.07 38.87
C PRO A 4 -72.02 13.91 39.00
N ALA A 5 -71.67 13.34 37.85
CA ALA A 5 -70.70 12.26 37.65
C ALA A 5 -69.29 12.72 38.08
N ARG A 6 -68.59 11.89 38.85
CA ARG A 6 -67.19 12.05 39.22
C ARG A 6 -66.33 11.67 37.99
N ARG A 7 -65.48 12.58 37.56
CA ARG A 7 -64.45 12.33 36.56
C ARG A 7 -63.34 11.48 37.20
N CYS A 8 -63.10 10.27 36.61
CA CYS A 8 -61.89 9.54 36.90
C CYS A 8 -60.69 10.23 36.24
N ALA A 9 -59.66 10.48 37.05
CA ALA A 9 -58.36 10.91 36.56
C ALA A 9 -57.63 9.75 35.86
N PRO A 10 -56.88 9.99 34.74
CA PRO A 10 -56.10 8.94 34.13
C PRO A 10 -54.86 8.65 34.99
N SER A 11 -54.70 7.35 35.30
CA SER A 11 -53.49 6.83 35.95
C SER A 11 -52.29 6.96 35.04
N GLN A 12 -51.23 7.58 35.53
CA GLN A 12 -49.92 7.61 34.87
C GLN A 12 -49.33 6.19 34.78
N PRO A 13 -48.74 5.82 33.65
CA PRO A 13 -48.00 4.56 33.57
C PRO A 13 -46.67 4.70 34.34
N PRO A 14 -46.12 3.59 34.87
CA PRO A 14 -44.88 3.62 35.61
C PRO A 14 -43.69 3.97 34.66
N GLU A 15 -42.86 4.89 35.14
CA GLU A 15 -41.57 5.20 34.50
C GLU A 15 -40.67 3.94 34.58
N GLY A 16 -40.66 3.18 33.49
CA GLY A 16 -39.71 2.08 33.28
C GLY A 16 -38.32 2.67 33.06
N GLU A 17 -37.40 2.35 33.92
CA GLU A 17 -35.98 2.55 33.77
C GLU A 17 -35.52 1.96 32.41
N ALA A 18 -35.32 2.82 31.43
CA ALA A 18 -34.54 2.47 30.24
C ALA A 18 -33.06 2.45 30.62
N ALA A 19 -32.61 1.31 31.17
CA ALA A 19 -31.21 1.00 31.28
C ALA A 19 -30.66 0.86 29.86
N GLY A 20 -30.28 1.95 29.25
CA GLY A 20 -29.56 2.04 27.99
C GLY A 20 -28.16 1.50 28.17
N LEU A 21 -27.99 0.16 28.15
CA LEU A 21 -26.73 -0.51 27.88
C LEU A 21 -26.34 -0.23 26.42
N GLY A 22 -25.85 0.96 26.19
CA GLY A 22 -25.10 1.28 24.99
C GLY A 22 -23.83 0.45 24.99
N THR A 23 -23.91 -0.76 24.43
CA THR A 23 -22.73 -1.53 24.06
C THR A 23 -21.96 -0.70 23.04
N ALA A 24 -20.99 0.08 23.53
CA ALA A 24 -20.02 0.73 22.66
C ALA A 24 -19.45 -0.35 21.75
N ARG A 25 -19.88 -0.35 20.52
CA ARG A 25 -19.38 -1.26 19.46
C ARG A 25 -17.87 -1.01 19.42
N ARG A 26 -17.08 -1.91 19.95
CA ARG A 26 -15.62 -1.87 19.85
C ARG A 26 -15.32 -1.85 18.36
N GLN A 27 -15.00 -0.68 17.83
CA GLN A 27 -14.54 -0.58 16.45
C GLN A 27 -13.28 -1.44 16.34
N ALA A 28 -13.26 -2.30 15.33
CA ALA A 28 -12.04 -3.06 15.02
C ALA A 28 -10.88 -2.08 14.80
N PRO A 29 -9.68 -2.43 15.24
CA PRO A 29 -8.53 -1.56 15.03
C PRO A 29 -8.34 -1.29 13.53
N PRO A 30 -7.92 -0.09 13.14
CA PRO A 30 -7.75 0.26 11.73
C PRO A 30 -6.69 -0.62 11.06
N ILE A 31 -6.86 -0.84 9.77
CA ILE A 31 -5.84 -1.44 8.89
C ILE A 31 -5.25 -0.30 8.07
N TRP A 32 -3.94 -0.12 8.18
CA TRP A 32 -3.18 0.87 7.43
C TRP A 32 -2.52 0.19 6.24
N LEU A 33 -2.74 0.72 5.05
CA LEU A 33 -2.02 0.31 3.85
C LEU A 33 -0.96 1.35 3.55
N PHE A 34 0.28 0.92 3.41
CA PHE A 34 1.41 1.77 3.07
C PHE A 34 2.00 1.33 1.74
N ASP A 35 2.29 2.28 0.90
CA ASP A 35 3.18 2.09 -0.24
C ASP A 35 4.64 2.20 0.22
N LEU A 36 5.58 1.73 -0.60
CA LEU A 36 7.00 1.66 -0.28
C LEU A 36 7.79 2.85 -0.85
N ASP A 37 7.89 2.88 -2.19
CA ASP A 37 8.77 3.78 -2.90
C ASP A 37 8.19 5.21 -2.96
N ASN A 38 8.97 6.22 -2.55
CA ASN A 38 8.52 7.59 -2.34
C ASN A 38 7.43 7.78 -1.27
N THR A 39 7.16 6.75 -0.47
CA THR A 39 6.26 6.82 0.67
C THR A 39 7.00 6.58 1.98
N LEU A 40 7.73 5.48 2.09
CA LEU A 40 8.53 5.16 3.28
C LEU A 40 9.97 5.65 3.17
N HIS A 41 10.50 5.75 1.97
CA HIS A 41 11.84 6.29 1.68
C HIS A 41 11.82 7.11 0.39
N ASP A 42 12.89 7.90 0.17
CA ASP A 42 13.08 8.71 -1.04
C ASP A 42 13.66 7.86 -2.18
N ALA A 43 12.78 7.12 -2.87
CA ALA A 43 13.16 6.29 -4.00
C ALA A 43 13.54 7.12 -5.24
N SER A 44 12.99 8.32 -5.41
CA SER A 44 13.32 9.21 -6.52
C SER A 44 14.80 9.55 -6.56
N ARG A 45 15.38 9.80 -5.38
CA ARG A 45 16.79 10.13 -5.24
C ARG A 45 17.72 8.93 -5.41
N ALA A 46 17.34 7.79 -4.84
CA ALA A 46 18.25 6.66 -4.68
C ALA A 46 18.06 5.55 -5.72
N VAL A 47 16.84 5.33 -6.16
CA VAL A 47 16.44 4.08 -6.81
C VAL A 47 15.95 4.28 -8.23
N PHE A 48 15.04 5.22 -8.48
CA PHE A 48 14.29 5.28 -9.74
C PHE A 48 15.16 5.52 -10.98
N TRP A 49 16.23 6.28 -10.88
CA TRP A 49 17.11 6.46 -12.02
C TRP A 49 17.80 5.16 -12.45
N ARG A 50 18.21 4.31 -11.47
CA ARG A 50 18.81 2.98 -11.70
C ARG A 50 17.77 1.99 -12.22
N LEU A 51 16.59 1.97 -11.58
CA LEU A 51 15.49 1.10 -11.97
C LEU A 51 15.00 1.43 -13.39
N ASN A 52 14.83 2.71 -13.70
CA ASN A 52 14.45 3.15 -15.04
C ASN A 52 15.50 2.74 -16.09
N GLY A 53 16.79 2.90 -15.78
CA GLY A 53 17.88 2.43 -16.64
C GLY A 53 17.82 0.92 -16.87
N ALA A 54 17.70 0.13 -15.80
CA ALA A 54 17.59 -1.32 -15.89
C ALA A 54 16.36 -1.80 -16.68
N MET A 55 15.22 -1.10 -16.54
CA MET A 55 14.01 -1.39 -17.34
C MET A 55 14.23 -1.05 -18.82
N THR A 56 14.88 0.08 -19.13
CA THR A 56 15.20 0.46 -20.51
C THR A 56 16.17 -0.53 -21.13
N ASP A 57 17.26 -0.90 -20.43
CA ASP A 57 18.24 -1.90 -20.88
C ASP A 57 17.58 -3.26 -21.13
N TYR A 58 16.65 -3.65 -20.26
CA TYR A 58 15.88 -4.90 -20.44
C TYR A 58 15.02 -4.85 -21.70
N ILE A 59 14.26 -3.78 -21.91
CA ILE A 59 13.38 -3.63 -23.08
C ILE A 59 14.18 -3.59 -24.37
N GLU A 60 15.29 -2.84 -24.40
CA GLU A 60 16.22 -2.78 -25.53
C GLU A 60 16.71 -4.18 -25.91
N THR A 61 17.15 -4.96 -24.92
CA THR A 61 17.69 -6.32 -25.13
C THR A 61 16.62 -7.32 -25.56
N GLU A 62 15.49 -7.37 -24.84
CA GLU A 62 14.46 -8.40 -25.07
C GLU A 62 13.63 -8.15 -26.34
N LEU A 63 13.37 -6.88 -26.66
CA LEU A 63 12.59 -6.52 -27.85
C LEU A 63 13.46 -6.18 -29.07
N GLN A 64 14.79 -6.11 -28.91
CA GLN A 64 15.74 -5.74 -29.95
C GLN A 64 15.39 -4.42 -30.65
N VAL A 65 15.00 -3.44 -29.86
CA VAL A 65 14.67 -2.07 -30.28
C VAL A 65 15.79 -1.10 -29.91
N SER A 66 15.77 0.10 -30.46
CA SER A 66 16.71 1.15 -30.05
C SER A 66 16.47 1.59 -28.60
N ARG A 67 17.49 2.20 -27.99
CA ARG A 67 17.36 2.75 -26.62
C ARG A 67 16.26 3.79 -26.52
N GLU A 68 16.12 4.64 -27.55
CA GLU A 68 15.06 5.65 -27.62
C GLU A 68 13.67 5.03 -27.65
N GLU A 69 13.49 3.97 -28.43
CA GLU A 69 12.23 3.21 -28.50
C GLU A 69 11.94 2.48 -27.20
N ALA A 70 12.94 1.88 -26.57
CA ALA A 70 12.82 1.22 -25.28
C ALA A 70 12.36 2.19 -24.18
N ASP A 71 12.94 3.38 -24.15
CA ASP A 71 12.56 4.43 -23.18
C ASP A 71 11.14 4.97 -23.45
N ALA A 72 10.79 5.15 -24.72
CA ALA A 72 9.45 5.55 -25.14
C ALA A 72 8.39 4.50 -24.74
N LEU A 73 8.66 3.21 -24.97
CA LEU A 73 7.79 2.09 -24.57
C LEU A 73 7.63 2.04 -23.05
N ARG A 74 8.73 2.14 -22.30
CA ARG A 74 8.73 2.15 -20.84
C ARG A 74 7.81 3.25 -20.31
N LEU A 75 7.97 4.49 -20.77
CA LEU A 75 7.17 5.63 -20.36
C LEU A 75 5.71 5.51 -20.83
N HIS A 76 5.47 5.03 -22.05
CA HIS A 76 4.13 4.84 -22.58
C HIS A 76 3.33 3.84 -21.72
N TYR A 77 3.90 2.69 -21.42
CA TYR A 77 3.23 1.65 -20.64
C TYR A 77 3.01 2.08 -19.19
N TRP A 78 3.99 2.74 -18.58
CA TRP A 78 3.80 3.31 -17.25
C TRP A 78 2.61 4.29 -17.21
N ARG A 79 2.53 5.21 -18.18
CA ARG A 79 1.43 6.19 -18.25
C ARG A 79 0.08 5.54 -18.54
N ARG A 80 0.05 4.53 -19.39
CA ARG A 80 -1.17 3.89 -19.87
C ARG A 80 -1.76 2.89 -18.88
N TYR A 81 -0.92 2.16 -18.16
CA TYR A 81 -1.31 1.02 -17.31
C TYR A 81 -0.93 1.19 -15.84
N GLY A 82 -0.22 2.25 -15.47
CA GLY A 82 0.28 2.46 -14.12
C GLY A 82 1.57 1.70 -13.78
N ALA A 83 1.92 0.68 -14.59
CA ALA A 83 3.18 -0.05 -14.49
C ALA A 83 3.68 -0.47 -15.87
N THR A 84 4.98 -0.31 -16.12
CA THR A 84 5.62 -0.71 -17.39
C THR A 84 5.42 -2.18 -17.67
N LEU A 85 5.55 -3.03 -16.66
CA LEU A 85 5.38 -4.48 -16.76
C LEU A 85 4.06 -4.88 -17.40
N LEU A 86 2.94 -4.26 -16.98
CA LEU A 86 1.61 -4.62 -17.49
C LEU A 86 1.49 -4.42 -19.01
N GLY A 87 2.13 -3.38 -19.53
CA GLY A 87 2.20 -3.16 -20.98
C GLY A 87 3.07 -4.18 -21.68
N LEU A 88 4.23 -4.51 -21.10
CA LEU A 88 5.16 -5.52 -21.67
C LEU A 88 4.54 -6.91 -21.70
N GLU A 89 3.85 -7.33 -20.67
CA GLU A 89 3.12 -8.60 -20.67
C GLU A 89 2.05 -8.62 -21.75
N ARG A 90 1.23 -7.58 -21.79
CA ARG A 90 0.05 -7.51 -22.67
C ARG A 90 0.40 -7.45 -24.16
N HIS A 91 1.47 -6.73 -24.53
CA HIS A 91 1.77 -6.41 -25.92
C HIS A 91 2.96 -7.19 -26.47
N HIS A 92 3.84 -7.70 -25.61
CA HIS A 92 5.08 -8.37 -26.02
C HIS A 92 5.25 -9.77 -25.43
N GLY A 93 4.31 -10.23 -24.58
CA GLY A 93 4.37 -11.55 -23.97
C GLY A 93 5.55 -11.74 -22.98
N ILE A 94 6.09 -10.63 -22.46
CA ILE A 94 7.17 -10.67 -21.47
C ILE A 94 6.64 -11.34 -20.18
N ARG A 95 7.43 -12.25 -19.63
CA ARG A 95 7.10 -12.90 -18.36
C ARG A 95 7.47 -12.01 -17.19
N ALA A 96 6.48 -11.72 -16.32
CA ALA A 96 6.64 -10.85 -15.14
C ALA A 96 7.85 -11.25 -14.30
N ALA A 97 7.96 -12.51 -13.92
CA ALA A 97 9.05 -13.00 -13.06
C ALA A 97 10.44 -12.73 -13.66
N HIS A 98 10.60 -12.88 -14.99
CA HIS A 98 11.87 -12.59 -15.68
C HIS A 98 12.19 -11.10 -15.66
N PHE A 99 11.21 -10.25 -16.03
CA PHE A 99 11.37 -8.79 -15.99
C PHE A 99 11.75 -8.29 -14.59
N LEU A 100 10.99 -8.71 -13.58
CA LEU A 100 11.21 -8.28 -12.20
C LEU A 100 12.57 -8.71 -11.66
N ALA A 101 12.98 -9.94 -11.93
CA ALA A 101 14.29 -10.45 -11.51
C ALA A 101 15.45 -9.67 -12.16
N GLN A 102 15.35 -9.32 -13.44
CA GLN A 102 16.42 -8.61 -14.16
C GLN A 102 16.49 -7.12 -13.77
N THR A 103 15.36 -6.49 -13.54
CA THR A 103 15.32 -5.04 -13.33
C THR A 103 15.49 -4.61 -11.86
N HIS A 104 15.10 -5.44 -10.88
CA HIS A 104 15.09 -5.04 -9.46
C HIS A 104 16.27 -5.58 -8.64
N THR A 105 17.26 -6.22 -9.26
CA THR A 105 18.44 -6.72 -8.55
C THR A 105 19.25 -5.59 -7.90
N LEU A 106 19.41 -4.45 -8.55
CA LEU A 106 20.04 -3.21 -8.10
C LEU A 106 21.17 -3.42 -7.07
N PRO A 107 22.41 -3.78 -7.50
CA PRO A 107 23.54 -4.04 -6.61
C PRO A 107 23.84 -2.83 -5.73
N GLY A 108 24.03 -3.04 -4.42
CA GLY A 108 24.36 -1.96 -3.46
C GLY A 108 23.20 -0.99 -3.15
N LEU A 109 21.96 -1.36 -3.47
CA LEU A 109 20.75 -0.61 -3.17
C LEU A 109 20.73 -0.04 -1.75
N GLU A 110 21.12 -0.85 -0.79
CA GLU A 110 21.04 -0.57 0.65
C GLU A 110 21.84 0.66 1.08
N ARG A 111 22.89 1.03 0.33
CA ARG A 111 23.74 2.20 0.62
C ARG A 111 23.09 3.52 0.24
N ASP A 112 22.18 3.47 -0.73
CA ASP A 112 21.55 4.65 -1.30
C ASP A 112 20.19 4.97 -0.64
N LEU A 113 19.68 4.03 0.17
CA LEU A 113 18.39 4.21 0.82
C LEU A 113 18.46 5.27 1.92
N HIS A 114 17.50 6.16 1.92
CA HIS A 114 17.39 7.21 2.93
C HIS A 114 15.97 7.35 3.44
N MET A 115 15.85 7.33 4.77
CA MET A 115 14.59 7.54 5.48
C MET A 115 14.84 8.39 6.73
N PRO A 116 14.03 9.41 7.02
CA PRO A 116 14.12 10.15 8.28
C PRO A 116 13.88 9.22 9.47
N PRO A 117 14.73 9.27 10.53
CA PRO A 117 14.57 8.41 11.72
C PRO A 117 13.20 8.54 12.40
N SER A 118 12.53 9.67 12.25
CA SER A 118 11.18 9.92 12.76
C SER A 118 10.12 8.99 12.17
N HIS A 119 10.31 8.48 10.94
CA HIS A 119 9.33 7.63 10.26
C HIS A 119 9.10 6.30 11.00
N ARG A 120 10.19 5.60 11.41
CA ARG A 120 10.07 4.38 12.19
C ARG A 120 9.30 4.62 13.51
N ALA A 121 9.64 5.69 14.21
CA ALA A 121 8.96 6.04 15.46
C ALA A 121 7.48 6.36 15.24
N ALA A 122 7.13 7.03 14.14
CA ALA A 122 5.76 7.31 13.77
C ALA A 122 4.98 6.02 13.46
N LEU A 123 5.55 5.11 12.65
CA LEU A 123 4.95 3.82 12.34
C LEU A 123 4.69 2.99 13.60
N LYS A 124 5.63 2.96 14.56
CA LYS A 124 5.44 2.22 15.83
C LYS A 124 4.36 2.82 16.74
N ARG A 125 4.11 4.12 16.68
CA ARG A 125 3.03 4.77 17.43
C ARG A 125 1.64 4.56 16.82
N LEU A 126 1.54 4.25 15.54
CA LEU A 126 0.25 3.99 14.89
C LEU A 126 -0.38 2.71 15.43
N ARG A 127 -1.57 2.84 16.02
CA ARG A 127 -2.37 1.70 16.48
C ARG A 127 -3.05 1.03 15.29
N GLY A 128 -3.15 -0.29 15.34
CA GLY A 128 -3.79 -1.10 14.30
C GLY A 128 -2.78 -1.89 13.48
N ARG A 129 -3.32 -2.66 12.54
CA ARG A 129 -2.55 -3.51 11.62
C ARG A 129 -1.91 -2.64 10.53
N LYS A 130 -0.69 -2.98 10.13
CA LYS A 130 0.01 -2.29 9.05
C LYS A 130 0.38 -3.31 7.99
N VAL A 131 0.01 -3.02 6.75
CA VAL A 131 0.29 -3.84 5.58
C VAL A 131 1.01 -2.98 4.57
N LEU A 132 2.12 -3.48 4.05
CA LEU A 132 2.81 -2.87 2.92
C LEU A 132 2.15 -3.37 1.63
N LEU A 133 1.83 -2.47 0.72
CA LEU A 133 1.31 -2.75 -0.61
C LEU A 133 2.22 -2.05 -1.62
N THR A 134 2.91 -2.79 -2.48
CA THR A 134 3.91 -2.22 -3.39
C THR A 134 3.88 -2.83 -4.78
N ASN A 135 4.13 -1.99 -5.80
CA ASN A 135 4.35 -2.42 -7.17
C ASN A 135 5.77 -3.03 -7.40
N ALA A 136 6.59 -3.11 -6.37
CA ALA A 136 7.90 -3.75 -6.44
C ALA A 136 7.81 -5.25 -6.13
N PRO A 137 8.82 -6.07 -6.54
CA PRO A 137 8.90 -7.47 -6.17
C PRO A 137 9.10 -7.67 -4.66
N ALA A 138 8.67 -8.83 -4.15
CA ALA A 138 8.76 -9.15 -2.73
C ALA A 138 10.20 -9.11 -2.20
N GLU A 139 11.17 -9.63 -2.94
CA GLU A 139 12.59 -9.60 -2.53
C GLU A 139 13.17 -8.19 -2.48
N TYR A 140 12.80 -7.32 -3.42
CA TYR A 140 13.18 -5.91 -3.35
C TYR A 140 12.58 -5.24 -2.11
N ALA A 141 11.28 -5.40 -1.89
CA ALA A 141 10.60 -4.84 -0.72
C ALA A 141 11.23 -5.31 0.60
N LYS A 142 11.56 -6.60 0.71
CA LYS A 142 12.23 -7.18 1.86
C LYS A 142 13.61 -6.56 2.09
N ARG A 143 14.43 -6.40 1.04
CA ARG A 143 15.75 -5.75 1.12
C ARG A 143 15.63 -4.31 1.63
N VAL A 144 14.69 -3.53 1.07
CA VAL A 144 14.44 -2.14 1.49
C VAL A 144 13.99 -2.08 2.95
N LEU A 145 13.00 -2.88 3.35
CA LEU A 145 12.51 -2.90 4.74
C LEU A 145 13.61 -3.30 5.72
N THR A 146 14.46 -4.26 5.36
CA THR A 146 15.59 -4.69 6.21
C THR A 146 16.62 -3.58 6.37
N ALA A 147 17.00 -2.95 5.26
CA ALA A 147 18.00 -1.88 5.28
C ALA A 147 17.53 -0.62 6.03
N LEU A 148 16.23 -0.35 6.02
CA LEU A 148 15.60 0.77 6.74
C LEU A 148 15.17 0.42 8.18
N ASP A 149 15.44 -0.81 8.65
CA ASP A 149 15.01 -1.31 9.97
C ASP A 149 13.48 -1.19 10.17
N LEU A 150 12.69 -1.53 9.14
CA LEU A 150 11.23 -1.46 9.14
C LEU A 150 10.52 -2.81 9.10
N SER A 151 11.26 -3.93 9.04
CA SER A 151 10.67 -5.27 8.87
C SER A 151 9.67 -5.65 9.96
N ASP A 152 9.88 -5.15 11.19
CA ASP A 152 9.01 -5.39 12.35
C ASP A 152 7.82 -4.41 12.46
N CYS A 153 7.71 -3.46 11.52
CA CYS A 153 6.63 -2.48 11.49
C CYS A 153 5.39 -2.97 10.73
N PHE A 154 5.53 -4.00 9.89
CA PHE A 154 4.48 -4.50 9.01
C PHE A 154 4.13 -5.94 9.32
N GLU A 155 2.83 -6.24 9.36
CA GLU A 155 2.29 -7.59 9.57
C GLU A 155 2.34 -8.43 8.30
N ALA A 156 2.20 -7.78 7.15
CA ALA A 156 2.23 -8.40 5.83
C ALA A 156 2.81 -7.46 4.78
N VAL A 157 3.37 -8.06 3.74
CA VAL A 157 3.83 -7.39 2.52
C VAL A 157 3.07 -8.01 1.35
N VAL A 158 2.36 -7.18 0.59
CA VAL A 158 1.71 -7.54 -0.66
C VAL A 158 2.49 -6.86 -1.78
N SER A 159 3.15 -7.67 -2.60
CA SER A 159 3.95 -7.23 -3.75
C SER A 159 3.16 -7.38 -5.04
N ILE A 160 3.69 -6.83 -6.14
CA ILE A 160 3.10 -6.97 -7.48
C ILE A 160 2.92 -8.44 -7.90
N GLU A 161 3.73 -9.36 -7.36
CA GLU A 161 3.65 -10.79 -7.64
C GLU A 161 2.42 -11.46 -6.98
N GLY A 162 1.84 -10.83 -5.97
CA GLY A 162 0.67 -11.31 -5.23
C GLY A 162 -0.63 -10.59 -5.59
N MET A 163 -0.59 -9.69 -6.55
CA MET A 163 -1.74 -8.96 -7.07
C MET A 163 -2.22 -9.60 -8.38
#